data_275bf788aa950915dc68152b69031592
#
_entry.id   275bf788aa950915dc68152b69031592
#
_cell.length_a   1.000
_cell.length_b   1.000
_cell.length_c   1.000
_cell.angle_alpha   90.00
_cell.angle_beta   90.00
_cell.angle_gamma   90.00
#
_symmetry.space_group_name_H-M   'P 1'
#
loop_
_entity.id
_entity.type
_entity.pdbx_description
1 polymer ?
#
loop_
_entity_poly.entity_id
_entity_poly.type
_entity_poly.pdbx_seq_one_letter_code
_entity_poly.pdbx_strand_id
1 'polypeptide(L)'
;MSANEVYATNSKVRWFASEGDINSKLATIIGKKFEEYREKWDAVNRFELETDFPLFLQLETNQICNLICPSCPIGQPQANAKYISSKKMDWNLYQKIILEGEKYDCPSMEPQGTNEPFLDQNLENYIRFAAEHGFIDIMLNTNGTMLSEERARKFLKSGATRLRFSLDAATKETYEKVRLGAKYETTIKNIERFLEIKKQEKFDLPMIGVNFCKTKFNEHEEEAFI
;
A
#
# COMPACT_ATOMS: atom_id res chain seq x y z
N MET A 1 9.37 24.66 -1.30
CA MET A 1 9.49 23.32 -0.66
C MET A 1 8.39 22.48 -1.26
N SER A 2 8.69 21.36 -1.89
CA SER A 2 7.66 20.53 -2.51
C SER A 2 6.84 19.83 -1.42
N ALA A 3 5.54 19.59 -1.66
CA ALA A 3 4.61 18.95 -0.73
C ALA A 3 5.03 17.55 -0.22
N ASN A 4 6.13 17.01 -0.74
CA ASN A 4 6.66 15.69 -0.40
C ASN A 4 7.54 15.67 0.89
N GLU A 5 7.78 16.81 1.54
CA GLU A 5 8.67 16.90 2.71
C GLU A 5 7.97 16.97 4.06
N VAL A 6 6.64 16.98 4.12
CA VAL A 6 5.91 17.34 5.35
C VAL A 6 5.62 16.17 6.30
N TYR A 7 5.80 14.91 5.90
CA TYR A 7 5.43 13.74 6.73
C TYR A 7 6.60 12.81 7.09
N ALA A 8 7.68 13.36 7.61
CA ALA A 8 8.77 12.53 8.10
C ALA A 8 9.22 12.94 9.51
N THR A 9 8.55 12.41 10.52
CA THR A 9 9.19 12.24 11.83
C THR A 9 10.28 11.18 11.70
N ASN A 10 11.52 11.58 11.40
CA ASN A 10 12.75 10.77 11.45
C ASN A 10 12.88 9.52 10.54
N SER A 11 11.91 9.18 9.72
CA SER A 11 12.08 8.20 8.65
C SER A 11 11.71 8.85 7.31
N LYS A 12 12.70 9.07 6.44
CA LYS A 12 12.43 9.52 5.07
C LYS A 12 11.94 8.32 4.28
N VAL A 13 10.64 8.25 4.02
CA VAL A 13 10.09 7.32 3.03
C VAL A 13 10.19 8.00 1.68
N ARG A 14 11.00 7.45 0.79
CA ARG A 14 11.07 7.91 -0.61
C ARG A 14 10.26 6.97 -1.48
N TRP A 15 9.49 7.57 -2.37
CA TRP A 15 8.68 6.86 -3.35
C TRP A 15 9.39 6.91 -4.69
N PHE A 16 9.70 5.76 -5.26
CA PHE A 16 10.30 5.68 -6.57
C PHE A 16 9.28 5.13 -7.56
N ALA A 17 8.99 5.92 -8.60
CA ALA A 17 8.23 5.48 -9.75
C ALA A 17 9.12 5.61 -10.98
N SER A 18 9.28 4.53 -11.73
CA SER A 18 10.17 4.46 -12.89
C SER A 18 9.75 5.37 -14.07
N GLU A 19 8.58 6.02 -14.00
CA GLU A 19 7.99 6.71 -15.15
C GLU A 19 7.30 8.05 -14.81
N GLY A 20 7.86 8.84 -13.89
CA GLY A 20 7.33 10.18 -13.57
C GLY A 20 6.26 10.19 -12.47
N ASP A 21 5.47 11.27 -12.39
CA ASP A 21 4.49 11.46 -11.33
C ASP A 21 3.31 10.49 -11.44
N ILE A 22 3.16 9.66 -10.41
CA ILE A 22 2.09 8.64 -10.32
C ILE A 22 0.70 9.31 -10.37
N ASN A 23 0.52 10.49 -9.77
CA ASN A 23 -0.77 11.15 -9.73
C ASN A 23 -1.19 11.62 -11.12
N SER A 24 -0.26 12.15 -11.92
CA SER A 24 -0.52 12.53 -13.31
C SER A 24 -0.95 11.34 -14.17
N LYS A 25 -0.32 10.17 -13.97
CA LYS A 25 -0.72 8.95 -14.67
C LYS A 25 -2.10 8.45 -14.23
N LEU A 26 -2.38 8.45 -12.94
CA LEU A 26 -3.69 8.08 -12.42
C LEU A 26 -4.78 9.04 -12.91
N ALA A 27 -4.50 10.34 -13.00
CA ALA A 27 -5.40 11.32 -13.58
C ALA A 27 -5.69 11.00 -15.07
N THR A 28 -4.69 10.58 -15.83
CA THR A 28 -4.89 10.16 -17.21
C THR A 28 -5.78 8.92 -17.34
N ILE A 29 -5.63 7.94 -16.44
CA ILE A 29 -6.36 6.66 -16.49
C ILE A 29 -7.78 6.79 -15.93
N ILE A 30 -7.92 7.46 -14.77
CA ILE A 30 -9.18 7.56 -14.01
C ILE A 30 -9.99 8.79 -14.47
N GLY A 31 -9.31 9.84 -14.95
CA GLY A 31 -9.93 11.04 -15.47
C GLY A 31 -10.24 12.10 -14.41
N LYS A 32 -11.18 12.97 -14.77
CA LYS A 32 -11.51 14.19 -14.01
C LYS A 32 -11.83 13.97 -12.53
N LYS A 33 -12.48 12.87 -12.16
CA LYS A 33 -12.78 12.54 -10.77
C LYS A 33 -11.52 12.43 -9.90
N PHE A 34 -10.43 11.91 -10.50
CA PHE A 34 -9.16 11.81 -9.79
C PHE A 34 -8.48 13.18 -9.63
N GLU A 35 -8.56 14.02 -10.65
CA GLU A 35 -8.04 15.40 -10.59
C GLU A 35 -8.75 16.20 -9.49
N GLU A 36 -10.09 16.21 -9.49
CA GLU A 36 -10.92 16.86 -8.48
C GLU A 36 -10.63 16.35 -7.06
N TYR A 37 -10.42 15.04 -6.91
CA TYR A 37 -9.99 14.45 -5.66
C TYR A 37 -8.64 15.00 -5.19
N ARG A 38 -7.66 15.08 -6.10
CA ARG A 38 -6.32 15.57 -5.73
C ARG A 38 -6.33 17.06 -5.39
N GLU A 39 -7.12 17.87 -6.09
CA GLU A 39 -7.33 19.28 -5.74
C GLU A 39 -7.93 19.44 -4.34
N LYS A 40 -8.98 18.66 -4.02
CA LYS A 40 -9.57 18.63 -2.67
C LYS A 40 -8.55 18.19 -1.61
N TRP A 41 -7.79 17.13 -1.89
CA TRP A 41 -6.72 16.65 -1.01
C TRP A 41 -5.70 17.73 -0.68
N ASP A 42 -5.24 18.46 -1.69
CA ASP A 42 -4.26 19.53 -1.51
C ASP A 42 -4.84 20.71 -0.74
N ALA A 43 -6.10 21.07 -0.98
CA ALA A 43 -6.80 22.13 -0.24
C ALA A 43 -6.99 21.77 1.24
N VAL A 44 -7.37 20.53 1.55
CA VAL A 44 -7.47 20.03 2.94
C VAL A 44 -6.10 20.05 3.63
N ASN A 45 -5.04 19.60 2.94
CA ASN A 45 -3.68 19.61 3.49
C ASN A 45 -3.13 21.03 3.77
N ARG A 46 -3.63 22.02 3.04
CA ARG A 46 -3.30 23.44 3.30
C ARG A 46 -4.24 24.11 4.28
N PHE A 47 -5.19 23.37 4.86
CA PHE A 47 -6.23 23.89 5.76
C PHE A 47 -7.14 24.95 5.11
N GLU A 48 -7.31 24.89 3.81
CA GLU A 48 -8.18 25.78 3.02
C GLU A 48 -9.60 25.22 2.83
N LEU A 49 -9.78 23.92 3.10
CA LEU A 49 -11.05 23.20 2.95
C LEU A 49 -11.27 22.27 4.14
N GLU A 50 -12.47 22.28 4.68
CA GLU A 50 -12.99 21.26 5.61
C GLU A 50 -13.98 20.36 4.85
N THR A 51 -14.01 19.08 5.22
CA THR A 51 -14.90 18.09 4.63
C THR A 51 -15.73 17.39 5.71
N ASP A 52 -16.99 17.10 5.42
CA ASP A 52 -17.90 16.40 6.35
C ASP A 52 -17.49 14.95 6.60
N PHE A 53 -16.68 14.38 5.74
CA PHE A 53 -16.16 13.00 5.82
C PHE A 53 -14.70 12.95 5.35
N PRO A 54 -13.89 12.03 5.88
CA PRO A 54 -12.50 11.88 5.45
C PRO A 54 -12.38 11.61 3.94
N LEU A 55 -11.33 12.17 3.32
CA LEU A 55 -10.96 11.86 1.92
C LEU A 55 -10.19 10.55 1.78
N PHE A 56 -9.80 9.93 2.90
CA PHE A 56 -9.02 8.71 2.93
C PHE A 56 -9.41 7.87 4.15
N LEU A 57 -9.67 6.58 3.91
CA LEU A 57 -9.93 5.60 4.96
C LEU A 57 -8.78 4.59 5.04
N GLN A 58 -8.19 4.43 6.20
CA GLN A 58 -7.27 3.33 6.47
C GLN A 58 -7.99 2.28 7.32
N LEU A 59 -8.24 1.11 6.73
CA LEU A 59 -9.03 0.03 7.33
C LEU A 59 -8.16 -1.22 7.49
N GLU A 60 -7.61 -1.41 8.68
CA GLU A 60 -6.80 -2.59 8.98
C GLU A 60 -7.68 -3.85 9.05
N THR A 61 -7.75 -4.61 7.96
CA THR A 61 -8.64 -5.78 7.82
C THR A 61 -8.21 -6.99 8.65
N ASN A 62 -6.93 -7.07 9.01
CA ASN A 62 -6.36 -8.03 9.93
C ASN A 62 -5.10 -7.43 10.59
N GLN A 63 -4.56 -8.07 11.63
CA GLN A 63 -3.39 -7.59 12.37
C GLN A 63 -2.24 -8.60 12.35
N ILE A 64 -2.13 -9.40 11.29
CA ILE A 64 -1.09 -10.41 11.16
C ILE A 64 -0.06 -10.05 10.09
N CYS A 65 1.18 -10.43 10.33
CA CYS A 65 2.27 -10.36 9.36
C CYS A 65 3.11 -11.62 9.47
N ASN A 66 3.63 -12.10 8.35
CA ASN A 66 4.54 -13.26 8.32
C ASN A 66 6.01 -12.87 8.50
N LEU A 67 6.32 -11.58 8.67
CA LEU A 67 7.65 -11.06 8.93
C LEU A 67 7.75 -10.45 10.33
N ILE A 68 8.98 -10.39 10.85
CA ILE A 68 9.33 -9.80 12.16
C ILE A 68 10.37 -8.69 11.98
N CYS A 69 10.11 -7.76 11.08
CA CYS A 69 11.03 -6.67 10.75
C CYS A 69 11.42 -5.86 12.00
N PRO A 70 12.72 -5.59 12.23
CA PRO A 70 13.20 -4.90 13.44
C PRO A 70 12.64 -3.48 13.60
N SER A 71 12.32 -2.80 12.49
CA SER A 71 11.74 -1.45 12.49
C SER A 71 10.22 -1.41 12.64
N CYS A 72 9.54 -2.56 12.62
CA CYS A 72 8.08 -2.64 12.65
C CYS A 72 7.59 -2.97 14.07
N PRO A 73 6.54 -2.31 14.58
CA PRO A 73 5.95 -2.65 15.88
C PRO A 73 5.55 -4.12 16.01
N ILE A 74 5.02 -4.72 14.93
CA ILE A 74 4.64 -6.15 14.90
C ILE A 74 5.85 -7.08 15.06
N GLY A 75 7.02 -6.67 14.58
CA GLY A 75 8.27 -7.43 14.73
C GLY A 75 8.87 -7.42 16.15
N GLN A 76 8.36 -6.56 17.03
CA GLN A 76 8.89 -6.45 18.39
C GLN A 76 8.22 -7.46 19.34
N PRO A 77 8.96 -8.29 20.11
CA PRO A 77 8.38 -9.31 20.97
C PRO A 77 7.36 -8.78 22.01
N GLN A 78 7.59 -7.56 22.52
CA GLN A 78 6.69 -6.92 23.48
C GLN A 78 5.41 -6.36 22.81
N ALA A 79 5.49 -5.98 21.55
CA ALA A 79 4.34 -5.55 20.77
C ALA A 79 3.48 -6.73 20.31
N ASN A 80 4.12 -7.85 19.98
CA ASN A 80 3.45 -9.08 19.53
C ASN A 80 2.34 -9.56 20.48
N ALA A 81 2.61 -9.55 21.79
CA ALA A 81 1.63 -9.98 22.80
C ALA A 81 0.45 -9.00 22.96
N LYS A 82 0.62 -7.74 22.59
CA LYS A 82 -0.34 -6.66 22.87
C LYS A 82 -1.12 -6.20 21.65
N TYR A 83 -0.54 -6.29 20.46
CA TYR A 83 -1.10 -5.73 19.23
C TYR A 83 -1.48 -6.77 18.18
N ILE A 84 -0.94 -7.99 18.22
CA ILE A 84 -1.34 -9.03 17.28
C ILE A 84 -2.60 -9.70 17.79
N SER A 85 -3.70 -9.40 17.13
CA SER A 85 -4.96 -10.11 17.26
C SER A 85 -5.15 -10.99 16.02
N SER A 86 -5.56 -12.25 16.21
CA SER A 86 -6.02 -13.10 15.11
C SER A 86 -7.39 -12.67 14.57
N LYS A 87 -7.96 -11.61 15.14
CA LYS A 87 -9.26 -11.08 14.72
C LYS A 87 -9.10 -10.41 13.35
N LYS A 88 -10.06 -10.70 12.50
CA LYS A 88 -10.26 -10.01 11.23
C LYS A 88 -11.39 -8.99 11.38
N MET A 89 -11.36 -7.97 10.54
CA MET A 89 -12.49 -7.04 10.43
C MET A 89 -13.75 -7.81 10.01
N ASP A 90 -14.85 -7.57 10.71
CA ASP A 90 -16.13 -8.13 10.34
C ASP A 90 -16.58 -7.58 8.98
N TRP A 91 -17.06 -8.46 8.10
CA TRP A 91 -17.45 -8.09 6.75
C TRP A 91 -18.61 -7.09 6.72
N ASN A 92 -19.60 -7.24 7.62
CA ASN A 92 -20.74 -6.32 7.65
C ASN A 92 -20.30 -4.94 8.16
N LEU A 93 -19.34 -4.89 9.10
CA LEU A 93 -18.75 -3.63 9.54
C LEU A 93 -17.99 -2.95 8.40
N TYR A 94 -17.17 -3.72 7.65
CA TYR A 94 -16.47 -3.20 6.48
C TYR A 94 -17.44 -2.60 5.46
N GLN A 95 -18.47 -3.37 5.08
CA GLN A 95 -19.50 -2.90 4.15
C GLN A 95 -20.17 -1.60 4.63
N LYS A 96 -20.53 -1.55 5.92
CA LYS A 96 -21.15 -0.35 6.50
C LYS A 96 -20.24 0.89 6.36
N ILE A 97 -18.94 0.73 6.62
CA ILE A 97 -17.97 1.84 6.50
C ILE A 97 -17.82 2.29 5.04
N ILE A 98 -17.71 1.35 4.10
CA ILE A 98 -17.60 1.66 2.67
C ILE A 98 -18.85 2.35 2.14
N LEU A 99 -20.04 1.86 2.48
CA LEU A 99 -21.31 2.47 2.06
C LEU A 99 -21.52 3.87 2.69
N GLU A 100 -21.01 4.08 3.89
CA GLU A 100 -20.97 5.43 4.47
C GLU A 100 -19.99 6.33 3.71
N GLY A 101 -18.81 5.83 3.35
CA GLY A 101 -17.85 6.54 2.50
C GLY A 101 -18.43 6.90 1.13
N GLU A 102 -19.15 5.97 0.47
CA GLU A 102 -19.86 6.22 -0.78
C GLU A 102 -20.85 7.38 -0.67
N LYS A 103 -21.63 7.42 0.41
CA LYS A 103 -22.61 8.49 0.66
C LYS A 103 -21.96 9.90 0.72
N TYR A 104 -20.73 9.99 1.13
CA TYR A 104 -19.96 11.22 1.23
C TYR A 104 -18.92 11.40 0.11
N ASP A 105 -18.99 10.58 -0.93
CA ASP A 105 -18.01 10.59 -2.05
C ASP A 105 -16.55 10.47 -1.57
N CYS A 106 -16.29 9.60 -0.57
CA CYS A 106 -14.93 9.34 -0.11
C CYS A 106 -14.11 8.67 -1.23
N PRO A 107 -13.04 9.31 -1.73
CA PRO A 107 -12.39 8.86 -2.96
C PRO A 107 -11.34 7.78 -2.76
N SER A 108 -10.80 7.62 -1.54
CA SER A 108 -9.62 6.78 -1.39
C SER A 108 -9.60 5.95 -0.11
N MET A 109 -8.92 4.80 -0.20
CA MET A 109 -8.73 3.93 0.96
C MET A 109 -7.48 3.05 0.86
N GLU A 110 -7.08 2.51 2.01
CA GLU A 110 -6.06 1.48 2.16
C GLU A 110 -6.61 0.37 3.07
N PRO A 111 -6.84 -0.87 2.58
CA PRO A 111 -7.34 -1.99 3.39
C PRO A 111 -6.24 -2.64 4.23
N GLN A 112 -5.41 -1.82 4.85
CA GLN A 112 -4.17 -2.22 5.52
C GLN A 112 -3.83 -1.22 6.63
N GLY A 113 -3.12 -1.70 7.64
CA GLY A 113 -2.43 -0.93 8.66
C GLY A 113 -0.99 -1.40 8.78
N THR A 114 -0.68 -2.09 9.87
CA THR A 114 0.65 -2.65 10.13
C THR A 114 0.82 -4.10 9.65
N ASN A 115 -0.22 -4.71 9.11
CA ASN A 115 -0.28 -6.09 8.66
C ASN A 115 0.38 -6.35 7.29
N GLU A 116 0.50 -7.65 6.92
CA GLU A 116 0.70 -8.06 5.54
C GLU A 116 -0.66 -8.38 4.90
N PRO A 117 -1.12 -7.56 3.95
CA PRO A 117 -2.48 -7.70 3.42
C PRO A 117 -2.72 -9.01 2.66
N PHE A 118 -1.71 -9.55 1.97
CA PHE A 118 -1.85 -10.81 1.23
C PHE A 118 -1.98 -12.07 2.11
N LEU A 119 -1.87 -11.95 3.42
CA LEU A 119 -2.26 -13.00 4.35
C LEU A 119 -3.79 -13.10 4.53
N ASP A 120 -4.54 -12.06 4.18
CA ASP A 120 -5.98 -12.12 4.21
C ASP A 120 -6.54 -12.71 2.91
N GLN A 121 -7.31 -13.79 3.04
CA GLN A 121 -7.94 -14.46 1.90
C GLN A 121 -9.09 -13.64 1.29
N ASN A 122 -9.58 -12.62 2.00
CA ASN A 122 -10.64 -11.74 1.55
C ASN A 122 -10.15 -10.41 0.99
N LEU A 123 -8.84 -10.20 0.90
CA LEU A 123 -8.25 -8.93 0.47
C LEU A 123 -8.87 -8.39 -0.82
N GLU A 124 -8.96 -9.24 -1.85
CA GLU A 124 -9.46 -8.83 -3.15
C GLU A 124 -10.97 -8.51 -3.13
N ASN A 125 -11.72 -9.11 -2.20
CA ASN A 125 -13.13 -8.80 -2.02
C ASN A 125 -13.31 -7.44 -1.33
N TYR A 126 -12.47 -7.11 -0.33
CA TYR A 126 -12.45 -5.77 0.28
C TYR A 126 -12.18 -4.70 -0.77
N ILE A 127 -11.14 -4.89 -1.58
CA ILE A 127 -10.77 -3.93 -2.63
C ILE A 127 -11.88 -3.78 -3.66
N ARG A 128 -12.41 -4.89 -4.17
CA ARG A 128 -13.46 -4.87 -5.19
C ARG A 128 -14.71 -4.17 -4.69
N PHE A 129 -15.16 -4.49 -3.49
CA PHE A 129 -16.33 -3.85 -2.90
C PHE A 129 -16.14 -2.34 -2.79
N ALA A 130 -14.98 -1.86 -2.33
CA ALA A 130 -14.70 -0.43 -2.28
C ALA A 130 -14.67 0.21 -3.69
N ALA A 131 -14.03 -0.43 -4.68
CA ALA A 131 -13.99 0.07 -6.05
C ALA A 131 -15.40 0.17 -6.68
N GLU A 132 -16.26 -0.81 -6.44
CA GLU A 132 -17.66 -0.82 -6.90
C GLU A 132 -18.50 0.28 -6.24
N HIS A 133 -18.09 0.76 -5.05
CA HIS A 133 -18.76 1.83 -4.29
C HIS A 133 -18.03 3.19 -4.36
N GLY A 134 -17.34 3.45 -5.47
CA GLY A 134 -16.85 4.79 -5.81
C GLY A 134 -15.48 5.16 -5.27
N PHE A 135 -14.77 4.27 -4.59
CA PHE A 135 -13.39 4.52 -4.20
C PHE A 135 -12.46 4.38 -5.42
N ILE A 136 -11.87 5.49 -5.84
CA ILE A 136 -11.08 5.60 -7.07
C ILE A 136 -9.56 5.57 -6.85
N ASP A 137 -9.10 5.64 -5.62
CA ASP A 137 -7.68 5.54 -5.27
C ASP A 137 -7.50 4.53 -4.12
N ILE A 138 -7.33 3.27 -4.47
CA ILE A 138 -7.17 2.16 -3.51
C ILE A 138 -5.72 1.70 -3.55
N MET A 139 -5.03 1.92 -2.43
CA MET A 139 -3.59 1.64 -2.33
C MET A 139 -3.29 0.51 -1.36
N LEU A 140 -2.18 -0.19 -1.61
CA LEU A 140 -1.61 -1.19 -0.71
C LEU A 140 -0.10 -1.11 -0.64
N ASN A 141 0.44 -1.49 0.53
CA ASN A 141 1.83 -1.87 0.67
C ASN A 141 1.91 -3.38 0.97
N THR A 142 2.92 -4.06 0.46
CA THR A 142 3.14 -5.48 0.72
C THR A 142 4.62 -5.79 0.86
N ASN A 143 4.93 -6.80 1.65
CA ASN A 143 6.28 -7.33 1.70
C ASN A 143 6.62 -8.24 0.49
N GLY A 144 5.64 -8.56 -0.37
CA GLY A 144 5.81 -9.33 -1.60
C GLY A 144 6.04 -10.83 -1.43
N THR A 145 6.16 -11.33 -0.20
CA THR A 145 6.49 -12.75 0.05
C THR A 145 5.35 -13.72 -0.25
N MET A 146 4.10 -13.25 -0.15
CA MET A 146 2.88 -14.05 -0.30
C MET A 146 2.20 -13.90 -1.67
N LEU A 147 2.86 -13.25 -2.61
CA LEU A 147 2.30 -12.93 -3.93
C LEU A 147 2.54 -14.07 -4.92
N SER A 148 1.75 -15.14 -4.81
CA SER A 148 1.73 -16.22 -5.80
C SER A 148 1.13 -15.74 -7.13
N GLU A 149 1.33 -16.50 -8.22
CA GLU A 149 0.75 -16.21 -9.54
C GLU A 149 -0.79 -16.11 -9.48
N GLU A 150 -1.45 -17.03 -8.77
CA GLU A 150 -2.90 -17.02 -8.59
C GLU A 150 -3.36 -15.75 -7.88
N ARG A 151 -2.68 -15.36 -6.79
CA ARG A 151 -2.99 -14.15 -6.05
C ARG A 151 -2.73 -12.89 -6.88
N ALA A 152 -1.64 -12.87 -7.65
CA ALA A 152 -1.34 -11.78 -8.57
C ALA A 152 -2.49 -11.54 -9.56
N ARG A 153 -2.99 -12.60 -10.21
CA ARG A 153 -4.13 -12.50 -11.15
C ARG A 153 -5.42 -12.04 -10.49
N LYS A 154 -5.72 -12.51 -9.28
CA LYS A 154 -6.90 -12.06 -8.52
C LYS A 154 -6.78 -10.60 -8.12
N PHE A 155 -5.62 -10.20 -7.65
CA PHE A 155 -5.35 -8.83 -7.23
C PHE A 155 -5.42 -7.84 -8.40
N LEU A 156 -4.85 -8.17 -9.55
CA LEU A 156 -4.92 -7.32 -10.76
C LEU A 156 -6.37 -7.03 -11.21
N LYS A 157 -7.31 -7.92 -10.89
CA LYS A 157 -8.74 -7.80 -11.21
C LYS A 157 -9.58 -7.18 -10.09
N SER A 158 -8.94 -6.78 -8.98
CA SER A 158 -9.68 -6.33 -7.80
C SER A 158 -10.13 -4.87 -7.86
N GLY A 159 -9.49 -4.03 -8.68
CA GLY A 159 -9.73 -2.59 -8.72
C GLY A 159 -8.72 -1.77 -7.90
N ALA A 160 -7.65 -2.39 -7.36
CA ALA A 160 -6.56 -1.66 -6.73
C ALA A 160 -5.88 -0.72 -7.74
N THR A 161 -5.55 0.50 -7.29
CA THR A 161 -4.93 1.52 -8.16
C THR A 161 -3.44 1.68 -7.90
N ARG A 162 -2.96 1.30 -6.72
CA ARG A 162 -1.54 1.38 -6.34
C ARG A 162 -1.13 0.14 -5.55
N LEU A 163 0.04 -0.40 -5.90
CA LEU A 163 0.71 -1.44 -5.12
C LEU A 163 2.16 -1.06 -4.92
N ARG A 164 2.63 -1.10 -3.68
CA ARG A 164 3.99 -0.77 -3.33
C ARG A 164 4.65 -1.96 -2.63
N PHE A 165 5.82 -2.32 -3.10
CA PHE A 165 6.62 -3.37 -2.50
C PHE A 165 7.57 -2.76 -1.46
N SER A 166 7.49 -3.25 -0.24
CA SER A 166 8.35 -2.83 0.86
C SER A 166 9.65 -3.60 0.83
N LEU A 167 10.66 -3.10 0.10
CA LEU A 167 11.97 -3.75 -0.08
C LEU A 167 12.99 -3.26 0.94
N ASP A 168 13.19 -1.95 1.08
CA ASP A 168 14.08 -1.30 2.04
C ASP A 168 15.57 -1.67 1.94
N ALA A 169 16.01 -2.27 0.85
CA ALA A 169 17.40 -2.63 0.65
C ALA A 169 17.72 -2.86 -0.82
N ALA A 170 18.96 -2.56 -1.22
CA ALA A 170 19.50 -2.84 -2.54
C ALA A 170 20.20 -4.20 -2.61
N THR A 171 20.71 -4.71 -1.48
CA THR A 171 21.42 -5.99 -1.40
C THR A 171 20.64 -7.04 -0.63
N LYS A 172 20.92 -8.30 -0.92
CA LYS A 172 20.34 -9.45 -0.19
C LYS A 172 20.67 -9.40 1.29
N GLU A 173 21.92 -9.12 1.64
CA GLU A 173 22.40 -9.10 3.01
C GLU A 173 21.63 -8.10 3.86
N THR A 174 21.43 -6.90 3.35
CA THR A 174 20.66 -5.85 4.05
C THR A 174 19.18 -6.18 4.03
N TYR A 175 18.62 -6.66 2.91
CA TYR A 175 17.23 -7.05 2.81
C TYR A 175 16.83 -8.07 3.89
N GLU A 176 17.58 -9.18 4.00
CA GLU A 176 17.24 -10.26 4.94
C GLU A 176 17.46 -9.84 6.42
N LYS A 177 18.21 -8.75 6.68
CA LYS A 177 18.32 -8.13 8.02
C LYS A 177 17.14 -7.20 8.34
N VAL A 178 16.72 -6.36 7.39
CA VAL A 178 15.66 -5.36 7.63
C VAL A 178 14.27 -5.94 7.43
N ARG A 179 14.14 -7.00 6.62
CA ARG A 179 12.92 -7.76 6.37
C ARG A 179 13.01 -9.17 6.95
N LEU A 180 13.30 -9.23 8.25
CA LEU A 180 13.58 -10.49 8.94
C LEU A 180 12.43 -11.49 8.79
N GLY A 181 12.78 -12.68 8.28
CA GLY A 181 11.82 -13.74 7.90
C GLY A 181 11.55 -13.84 6.41
N ALA A 182 11.89 -12.82 5.62
CA ALA A 182 11.82 -12.86 4.16
C ALA A 182 13.08 -13.49 3.55
N LYS A 183 12.94 -13.98 2.31
CA LYS A 183 14.05 -14.43 1.46
C LYS A 183 14.12 -13.54 0.21
N TYR A 184 15.25 -12.89 0.02
CA TYR A 184 15.45 -11.90 -1.04
C TYR A 184 15.06 -12.44 -2.43
N GLU A 185 15.66 -13.57 -2.83
CA GLU A 185 15.44 -14.15 -4.15
C GLU A 185 13.97 -14.55 -4.37
N THR A 186 13.32 -15.06 -3.34
CA THR A 186 11.89 -15.43 -3.42
C THR A 186 11.02 -14.20 -3.62
N THR A 187 11.31 -13.13 -2.86
CA THR A 187 10.53 -11.89 -2.96
C THR A 187 10.74 -11.22 -4.33
N ILE A 188 11.98 -11.12 -4.80
CA ILE A 188 12.27 -10.55 -6.12
C ILE A 188 11.58 -11.36 -7.23
N LYS A 189 11.67 -12.70 -7.19
CA LYS A 189 10.99 -13.56 -8.15
C LYS A 189 9.47 -13.36 -8.16
N ASN A 190 8.86 -13.20 -6.99
CA ASN A 190 7.41 -12.93 -6.90
C ASN A 190 7.05 -11.58 -7.53
N ILE A 191 7.86 -10.54 -7.30
CA ILE A 191 7.67 -9.21 -7.88
C ILE A 191 7.83 -9.25 -9.39
N GLU A 192 8.90 -9.86 -9.90
CA GLU A 192 9.15 -10.02 -11.35
C GLU A 192 7.99 -10.75 -12.02
N ARG A 193 7.54 -11.85 -11.40
CA ARG A 193 6.41 -12.63 -11.91
C ARG A 193 5.10 -11.81 -11.93
N PHE A 194 4.85 -11.01 -10.90
CA PHE A 194 3.71 -10.11 -10.87
C PHE A 194 3.76 -9.07 -12.00
N LEU A 195 4.91 -8.46 -12.24
CA LEU A 195 5.11 -7.49 -13.31
C LEU A 195 4.94 -8.13 -14.69
N GLU A 196 5.45 -9.35 -14.89
CA GLU A 196 5.24 -10.12 -16.12
C GLU A 196 3.75 -10.37 -16.39
N ILE A 197 3.00 -10.85 -15.39
CA ILE A 197 1.56 -11.11 -15.51
C ILE A 197 0.82 -9.81 -15.83
N LYS A 198 1.11 -8.73 -15.09
CA LYS A 198 0.51 -7.41 -15.35
C LYS A 198 0.72 -6.96 -16.79
N LYS A 199 1.94 -7.12 -17.31
CA LYS A 199 2.29 -6.78 -18.70
C LYS A 199 1.61 -7.69 -19.72
N GLN A 200 1.64 -9.00 -19.51
CA GLN A 200 1.04 -10.00 -20.41
C GLN A 200 -0.46 -9.85 -20.53
N GLU A 201 -1.14 -9.59 -19.42
CA GLU A 201 -2.59 -9.39 -19.37
C GLU A 201 -3.01 -7.93 -19.64
N LYS A 202 -2.06 -7.03 -19.93
CA LYS A 202 -2.27 -5.63 -20.32
C LYS A 202 -3.06 -4.83 -19.30
N PHE A 203 -2.79 -5.02 -18.03
CA PHE A 203 -3.37 -4.18 -16.98
C PHE A 203 -2.61 -2.84 -16.87
N ASP A 204 -3.31 -1.73 -17.00
CA ASP A 204 -2.74 -0.40 -16.73
C ASP A 204 -2.55 -0.19 -15.22
N LEU A 205 -3.51 -0.60 -14.42
CA LEU A 205 -3.48 -0.55 -12.97
C LEU A 205 -3.17 -1.93 -12.35
N PRO A 206 -2.66 -1.98 -11.12
CA PRO A 206 -2.23 -0.86 -10.28
C PRO A 206 -0.93 -0.22 -10.75
N MET A 207 -0.72 1.05 -10.39
CA MET A 207 0.61 1.67 -10.46
C MET A 207 1.53 1.00 -9.46
N ILE A 208 2.74 0.66 -9.89
CA ILE A 208 3.68 -0.10 -9.08
C ILE A 208 4.78 0.80 -8.55
N GLY A 209 5.10 0.66 -7.28
CA GLY A 209 6.19 1.35 -6.62
C GLY A 209 6.96 0.43 -5.68
N VAL A 210 8.13 0.91 -5.25
CA VAL A 210 8.94 0.31 -4.19
C VAL A 210 9.13 1.32 -3.07
N ASN A 211 9.17 0.84 -1.84
CA ASN A 211 9.41 1.66 -0.66
C ASN A 211 10.82 1.41 -0.12
N PHE A 212 11.44 2.48 0.33
CA PHE A 212 12.67 2.44 1.11
C PHE A 212 12.44 3.22 2.42
N CYS A 213 12.20 2.50 3.50
CA CYS A 213 12.11 3.08 4.83
C CYS A 213 13.52 3.17 5.43
N LYS A 214 14.10 4.37 5.41
CA LYS A 214 15.47 4.61 5.87
C LYS A 214 15.60 4.37 7.36
N THR A 215 16.53 3.50 7.72
CA THR A 215 16.89 3.15 9.10
C THR A 215 18.42 3.09 9.22
N LYS A 216 18.93 2.97 10.46
CA LYS A 216 20.37 2.76 10.69
C LYS A 216 20.92 1.46 10.06
N PHE A 217 20.04 0.52 9.72
CA PHE A 217 20.45 -0.76 9.15
C PHE A 217 20.64 -0.74 7.65
N ASN A 218 20.03 0.23 6.94
CA ASN A 218 19.98 0.30 5.48
C ASN A 218 20.33 1.66 4.87
N GLU A 219 20.59 2.69 5.68
CA GLU A 219 20.84 4.05 5.18
C GLU A 219 22.03 4.14 4.22
N HIS A 220 22.99 3.22 4.35
CA HIS A 220 24.17 3.14 3.48
C HIS A 220 23.86 2.62 2.06
N GLU A 221 22.68 2.05 1.84
CA GLU A 221 22.22 1.54 0.53
C GLU A 221 21.24 2.48 -0.17
N GLU A 222 20.91 3.64 0.40
CA GLU A 222 19.91 4.54 -0.17
C GLU A 222 20.24 4.94 -1.61
N GLU A 223 21.50 5.27 -1.91
CA GLU A 223 21.95 5.65 -3.25
C GLU A 223 21.93 4.47 -4.24
N ALA A 224 22.26 3.27 -3.76
CA ALA A 224 22.25 2.07 -4.60
C ALA A 224 20.83 1.53 -4.87
N PHE A 225 19.86 1.93 -4.03
CA PHE A 225 18.46 1.54 -4.18
C PHE A 225 17.73 2.41 -5.22
N ILE A 226 18.20 3.63 -5.46
CA ILE A 226 17.63 4.60 -6.40
C ILE A 226 18.15 4.36 -7.82
#